data_d74584f24bc19fd40a5d49d7a681ec42
#
_entry.id   d74584f24bc19fd40a5d49d7a681ec42
#
_cell.length_a   1.000
_cell.length_b   1.000
_cell.length_c   1.000
_cell.angle_alpha   90.00
_cell.angle_beta   90.00
_cell.angle_gamma   90.00
#
_symmetry.space_group_name_H-M   'P 1'
#
loop_
_entity.id
_entity.type
_entity.pdbx_description
1 polymer ?
#
loop_
_entity_poly.entity_id
_entity_poly.type
_entity_poly.pdbx_seq_one_letter_code
_entity_poly.pdbx_strand_id
1 'polypeptide(L)'
;PYTTLFRSACIFLFGLFYAIVTNFQAMVKDVEAGVAVTVFFDKDISDQRIEEIGELIGERVEVSHYEFISADEAWENYKEIYFDGNEEAAASFAGDNPLANSASYSIYMNDVSMQGTLVTYLKSIDGIREVKQSEMVANTLTDFNSMIGYISAGIILILLGVAIFLISNTITVGISVRREEIGIMKLIGATDYFVRAPFVVEGIVIGAIGAVIPLGILYVLYQKIVEYIGDKFNFISNMMKFLSVNEVFHTLVPVALVLGVGIGFIGSRITIRKHLKV
;
A
#
# COMPACT_ATOMS: atom_id res chain seq x y z
N PRO A 1 34.85 -6.11 -4.06
CA PRO A 1 33.74 -7.03 -4.37
C PRO A 1 32.63 -7.00 -3.32
N TYR A 2 32.96 -7.00 -2.01
CA TYR A 2 31.98 -7.07 -0.93
C TYR A 2 31.07 -5.83 -0.82
N THR A 3 31.58 -4.64 -1.09
CA THR A 3 30.80 -3.39 -0.98
C THR A 3 29.69 -3.27 -2.02
N THR A 4 29.89 -3.80 -3.22
CA THR A 4 28.83 -3.85 -4.25
C THR A 4 27.74 -4.83 -3.90
N LEU A 5 28.10 -6.00 -3.33
CA LEU A 5 27.13 -7.00 -2.85
C LEU A 5 26.26 -6.45 -1.72
N PHE A 6 26.85 -5.81 -0.71
CA PHE A 6 26.09 -5.25 0.40
C PHE A 6 25.11 -4.15 -0.05
N ARG A 7 25.50 -3.34 -1.02
CA ARG A 7 24.62 -2.29 -1.55
C ARG A 7 23.48 -2.86 -2.39
N SER A 8 23.76 -3.85 -3.25
CA SER A 8 22.73 -4.58 -3.98
C SER A 8 21.77 -5.24 -3.01
N ALA A 9 22.27 -5.77 -1.88
CA ALA A 9 21.44 -6.31 -0.82
C ALA A 9 20.52 -5.25 -0.18
N CYS A 10 20.99 -4.02 0.05
CA CYS A 10 20.12 -2.95 0.58
C CYS A 10 18.98 -2.59 -0.37
N ILE A 11 19.25 -2.51 -1.68
CA ILE A 11 18.20 -2.22 -2.67
C ILE A 11 17.27 -3.42 -2.83
N PHE A 12 17.79 -4.64 -2.75
CA PHE A 12 16.99 -5.85 -2.74
C PHE A 12 16.03 -5.88 -1.55
N LEU A 13 16.54 -5.60 -0.34
CA LEU A 13 15.73 -5.54 0.88
C LEU A 13 14.69 -4.41 0.82
N PHE A 14 15.06 -3.27 0.26
CA PHE A 14 14.10 -2.20 0.01
C PHE A 14 12.98 -2.65 -0.92
N GLY A 15 13.31 -3.27 -2.05
CA GLY A 15 12.32 -3.76 -3.01
C GLY A 15 11.46 -4.89 -2.46
N LEU A 16 12.06 -5.82 -1.71
CA LEU A 16 11.33 -6.89 -1.03
C LEU A 16 10.34 -6.31 -0.01
N PHE A 17 10.81 -5.39 0.82
CA PHE A 17 9.98 -4.75 1.82
C PHE A 17 8.86 -3.92 1.19
N TYR A 18 9.17 -3.17 0.13
CA TYR A 18 8.18 -2.44 -0.65
C TYR A 18 7.09 -3.37 -1.19
N ALA A 19 7.48 -4.51 -1.81
CA ALA A 19 6.53 -5.48 -2.34
C ALA A 19 5.63 -6.06 -1.24
N ILE A 20 6.18 -6.39 -0.06
CA ILE A 20 5.41 -6.89 1.09
C ILE A 20 4.40 -5.83 1.55
N VAL A 21 4.85 -4.60 1.77
CA VAL A 21 4.01 -3.51 2.28
C VAL A 21 2.90 -3.18 1.30
N THR A 22 3.20 -3.08 0.01
CA THR A 22 2.20 -2.73 -1.01
C THR A 22 1.13 -3.82 -1.15
N ASN A 23 1.51 -5.10 -1.10
CA ASN A 23 0.54 -6.20 -1.07
C ASN A 23 -0.30 -6.19 0.21
N PHE A 24 0.33 -5.94 1.35
CA PHE A 24 -0.40 -5.86 2.61
C PHE A 24 -1.39 -4.70 2.63
N GLN A 25 -1.00 -3.52 2.13
CA GLN A 25 -1.91 -2.38 1.99
C GLN A 25 -3.07 -2.67 1.03
N ALA A 26 -2.82 -3.40 -0.07
CA ALA A 26 -3.88 -3.83 -0.96
C ALA A 26 -4.87 -4.78 -0.26
N MET A 27 -4.37 -5.73 0.54
CA MET A 27 -5.22 -6.62 1.34
C MET A 27 -6.06 -5.86 2.37
N VAL A 28 -5.46 -4.90 3.08
CA VAL A 28 -6.21 -4.05 4.01
C VAL A 28 -7.29 -3.28 3.28
N LYS A 29 -6.99 -2.72 2.11
CA LYS A 29 -7.95 -1.99 1.28
C LYS A 29 -9.11 -2.88 0.79
N ASP A 30 -8.82 -4.13 0.44
CA ASP A 30 -9.87 -5.10 0.07
C ASP A 30 -10.79 -5.40 1.27
N VAL A 31 -10.24 -5.52 2.47
CA VAL A 31 -11.03 -5.67 3.71
C VAL A 31 -11.83 -4.40 4.02
N GLU A 32 -11.23 -3.22 3.86
CA GLU A 32 -11.91 -1.93 4.02
C GLU A 32 -13.10 -1.79 3.06
N ALA A 33 -12.93 -2.24 1.81
CA ALA A 33 -13.99 -2.22 0.80
C ALA A 33 -15.20 -3.10 1.18
N GLY A 34 -15.01 -4.11 2.04
CA GLY A 34 -16.10 -4.94 2.58
C GLY A 34 -16.78 -4.35 3.82
N VAL A 35 -16.26 -3.24 4.37
CA VAL A 35 -16.90 -2.59 5.53
C VAL A 35 -18.01 -1.67 5.05
N ALA A 36 -19.26 -2.08 5.30
CA ALA A 36 -20.44 -1.30 4.95
C ALA A 36 -20.99 -0.51 6.15
N VAL A 37 -21.54 0.66 5.85
CA VAL A 37 -22.47 1.37 6.74
C VAL A 37 -23.88 1.01 6.32
N THR A 38 -24.67 0.45 7.23
CA THR A 38 -26.06 0.05 6.94
C THR A 38 -27.02 1.10 7.48
N VAL A 39 -27.90 1.55 6.61
CA VAL A 39 -28.93 2.54 6.90
C VAL A 39 -30.29 1.88 6.87
N PHE A 40 -31.02 1.94 7.97
CA PHE A 40 -32.39 1.47 8.08
C PHE A 40 -33.38 2.63 8.01
N PHE A 41 -34.48 2.42 7.31
CA PHE A 41 -35.49 3.44 7.09
C PHE A 41 -36.52 3.51 8.20
N ASP A 42 -37.24 4.63 8.28
CA ASP A 42 -38.41 4.78 9.13
C ASP A 42 -39.52 3.81 8.71
N LYS A 43 -40.36 3.45 9.67
CA LYS A 43 -41.55 2.67 9.38
C LYS A 43 -42.48 3.48 8.48
N ASP A 44 -43.09 2.81 7.52
CA ASP A 44 -44.04 3.40 6.58
C ASP A 44 -43.45 4.47 5.62
N ILE A 45 -42.14 4.46 5.41
CA ILE A 45 -41.51 5.30 4.40
C ILE A 45 -41.97 4.88 2.99
N SER A 46 -42.16 5.85 2.11
CA SER A 46 -42.55 5.56 0.72
C SER A 46 -41.33 5.10 -0.10
N ASP A 47 -41.57 4.21 -1.08
CA ASP A 47 -40.55 3.73 -2.00
C ASP A 47 -39.83 4.90 -2.74
N GLN A 48 -40.62 5.95 -3.11
CA GLN A 48 -40.09 7.15 -3.73
C GLN A 48 -39.07 7.84 -2.81
N ARG A 49 -39.32 7.90 -1.50
CA ARG A 49 -38.42 8.50 -0.54
C ARG A 49 -37.14 7.67 -0.34
N ILE A 50 -37.28 6.34 -0.39
CA ILE A 50 -36.11 5.43 -0.36
C ILE A 50 -35.22 5.69 -1.57
N GLU A 51 -35.79 5.85 -2.77
CA GLU A 51 -35.03 6.14 -3.99
C GLU A 51 -34.32 7.50 -3.91
N GLU A 52 -35.02 8.55 -3.43
CA GLU A 52 -34.43 9.87 -3.19
C GLU A 52 -33.23 9.82 -2.20
N ILE A 53 -33.37 9.03 -1.13
CA ILE A 53 -32.28 8.81 -0.16
C ILE A 53 -31.11 8.10 -0.85
N GLY A 54 -31.37 7.13 -1.71
CA GLY A 54 -30.35 6.44 -2.49
C GLY A 54 -29.56 7.39 -3.40
N GLU A 55 -30.26 8.31 -4.09
CA GLU A 55 -29.61 9.34 -4.91
C GLU A 55 -28.74 10.28 -4.06
N LEU A 56 -29.24 10.75 -2.91
CA LEU A 56 -28.48 11.59 -1.97
C LEU A 56 -27.21 10.89 -1.45
N ILE A 57 -27.29 9.59 -1.22
CA ILE A 57 -26.15 8.76 -0.82
C ILE A 57 -25.15 8.63 -1.96
N GLY A 58 -25.63 8.39 -3.18
CA GLY A 58 -24.78 8.20 -4.38
C GLY A 58 -24.01 9.45 -4.80
N GLU A 59 -24.50 10.64 -4.47
CA GLU A 59 -23.82 11.91 -4.76
C GLU A 59 -22.64 12.20 -3.82
N ARG A 60 -22.46 11.41 -2.76
CA ARG A 60 -21.40 11.64 -1.78
C ARG A 60 -20.05 11.14 -2.26
N VAL A 61 -19.02 11.96 -2.10
CA VAL A 61 -17.62 11.61 -2.49
C VAL A 61 -17.03 10.50 -1.63
N GLU A 62 -17.56 10.30 -0.43
CA GLU A 62 -17.16 9.24 0.49
C GLU A 62 -17.63 7.86 0.04
N VAL A 63 -18.72 7.82 -0.78
CA VAL A 63 -19.38 6.58 -1.20
C VAL A 63 -18.75 6.01 -2.46
N SER A 64 -18.42 4.74 -2.43
CA SER A 64 -17.95 3.97 -3.59
C SER A 64 -19.15 3.43 -4.39
N HIS A 65 -20.02 2.72 -3.70
CA HIS A 65 -21.30 2.21 -4.20
C HIS A 65 -22.21 1.92 -3.02
N TYR A 66 -23.48 1.72 -3.31
CA TYR A 66 -24.47 1.30 -2.32
C TYR A 66 -25.41 0.26 -2.93
N GLU A 67 -25.94 -0.61 -2.08
CA GLU A 67 -26.85 -1.69 -2.47
C GLU A 67 -28.12 -1.61 -1.64
N PHE A 68 -29.27 -1.72 -2.30
CA PHE A 68 -30.55 -1.82 -1.61
C PHE A 68 -30.79 -3.28 -1.25
N ILE A 69 -31.05 -3.55 0.01
CA ILE A 69 -31.42 -4.86 0.54
C ILE A 69 -32.88 -4.78 1.01
N SER A 70 -33.73 -5.50 0.32
CA SER A 70 -35.14 -5.57 0.72
C SER A 70 -35.31 -6.34 2.04
N ALA A 71 -36.47 -6.15 2.71
CA ALA A 71 -36.78 -6.87 3.94
C ALA A 71 -36.82 -8.41 3.75
N ASP A 72 -37.26 -8.86 2.59
CA ASP A 72 -37.33 -10.28 2.26
C ASP A 72 -35.91 -10.85 1.98
N GLU A 73 -35.10 -10.12 1.25
CA GLU A 73 -33.68 -10.48 1.02
C GLU A 73 -32.88 -10.49 2.32
N ALA A 74 -33.11 -9.52 3.19
CA ALA A 74 -32.47 -9.49 4.51
C ALA A 74 -32.85 -10.72 5.34
N TRP A 75 -34.11 -11.18 5.23
CA TRP A 75 -34.57 -12.38 5.91
C TRP A 75 -33.94 -13.66 5.31
N GLU A 76 -33.88 -13.77 4.00
CA GLU A 76 -33.19 -14.90 3.33
C GLU A 76 -31.71 -14.99 3.73
N ASN A 77 -30.98 -13.88 3.67
CA ASN A 77 -29.59 -13.81 4.08
C ASN A 77 -29.42 -14.17 5.57
N TYR A 78 -30.34 -13.72 6.44
CA TYR A 78 -30.32 -14.08 7.85
C TYR A 78 -30.52 -15.58 8.07
N LYS A 79 -31.43 -16.19 7.34
CA LYS A 79 -31.70 -17.63 7.42
C LYS A 79 -30.46 -18.45 6.99
N GLU A 80 -29.82 -18.04 5.91
CA GLU A 80 -28.62 -18.71 5.40
C GLU A 80 -27.46 -18.66 6.41
N ILE A 81 -27.21 -17.50 7.02
CA ILE A 81 -26.08 -17.29 7.95
C ILE A 81 -26.31 -17.99 9.29
N TYR A 82 -27.51 -17.85 9.87
CA TYR A 82 -27.75 -18.25 11.26
C TYR A 82 -28.41 -19.62 11.44
N PHE A 83 -29.09 -20.13 10.40
CA PHE A 83 -29.73 -21.45 10.46
C PHE A 83 -28.97 -22.51 9.66
N ASP A 84 -27.88 -22.13 8.94
CA ASP A 84 -27.00 -23.05 8.20
C ASP A 84 -27.78 -24.08 7.35
N GLY A 85 -28.86 -23.62 6.70
CA GLY A 85 -29.76 -24.46 5.90
C GLY A 85 -30.71 -25.37 6.73
N ASN A 86 -30.80 -25.18 8.03
CA ASN A 86 -31.79 -25.91 8.87
C ASN A 86 -33.18 -25.34 8.70
N GLU A 87 -33.94 -25.90 7.73
CA GLU A 87 -35.30 -25.49 7.39
C GLU A 87 -36.26 -25.66 8.56
N GLU A 88 -36.07 -26.62 9.46
CA GLU A 88 -36.93 -26.82 10.64
C GLU A 88 -36.80 -25.66 11.64
N ALA A 89 -35.59 -25.14 11.84
CA ALA A 89 -35.36 -23.98 12.70
C ALA A 89 -35.95 -22.71 12.08
N ALA A 90 -35.83 -22.54 10.77
CA ALA A 90 -36.43 -21.44 10.02
C ALA A 90 -37.95 -21.54 9.94
N ALA A 91 -38.51 -22.77 9.91
CA ALA A 91 -39.94 -23.02 9.86
C ALA A 91 -40.70 -22.57 11.13
N SER A 92 -40.03 -22.43 12.27
CA SER A 92 -40.61 -21.87 13.48
C SER A 92 -41.02 -20.38 13.31
N PHE A 93 -40.49 -19.70 12.29
CA PHE A 93 -40.85 -18.34 11.87
C PHE A 93 -41.72 -18.32 10.59
N ALA A 94 -42.17 -19.49 10.13
CA ALA A 94 -42.94 -19.62 8.90
C ALA A 94 -44.25 -18.83 8.98
N GLY A 95 -44.32 -17.74 8.22
CA GLY A 95 -45.50 -16.85 8.09
C GLY A 95 -45.31 -15.47 8.68
N ASP A 96 -44.26 -15.20 9.45
CA ASP A 96 -43.99 -13.88 10.00
C ASP A 96 -42.52 -13.52 9.75
N ASN A 97 -42.26 -12.62 8.82
CA ASN A 97 -40.89 -12.12 8.57
C ASN A 97 -40.53 -11.15 9.70
N PRO A 98 -39.67 -11.55 10.67
CA PRO A 98 -39.27 -10.67 11.77
C PRO A 98 -38.50 -9.44 11.31
N LEU A 99 -37.99 -9.47 10.07
CA LEU A 99 -37.25 -8.37 9.42
C LEU A 99 -38.13 -7.58 8.43
N ALA A 100 -39.47 -7.69 8.48
CA ALA A 100 -40.39 -7.03 7.55
C ALA A 100 -40.20 -5.50 7.45
N ASN A 101 -39.67 -4.85 8.51
CA ASN A 101 -39.32 -3.42 8.53
C ASN A 101 -37.81 -3.15 8.49
N SER A 102 -37.04 -4.06 7.93
CA SER A 102 -35.57 -4.00 7.93
C SER A 102 -34.98 -3.79 6.54
N ALA A 103 -35.75 -3.24 5.61
CA ALA A 103 -35.21 -2.75 4.36
C ALA A 103 -34.11 -1.72 4.66
N SER A 104 -33.01 -1.79 3.92
CA SER A 104 -31.82 -1.00 4.22
C SER A 104 -30.99 -0.70 2.98
N TYR A 105 -30.17 0.33 3.06
CA TYR A 105 -29.03 0.47 2.17
C TYR A 105 -27.76 0.01 2.86
N SER A 106 -26.98 -0.85 2.19
CA SER A 106 -25.60 -1.16 2.54
C SER A 106 -24.70 -0.24 1.71
N ILE A 107 -23.96 0.64 2.38
CA ILE A 107 -23.17 1.71 1.77
C ILE A 107 -21.70 1.36 1.95
N TYR A 108 -20.98 1.21 0.84
CA TYR A 108 -19.54 0.92 0.80
C TYR A 108 -18.78 2.21 0.50
N MET A 109 -17.67 2.41 1.22
CA MET A 109 -16.91 3.66 1.17
C MET A 109 -15.67 3.53 0.31
N ASN A 110 -15.22 4.66 -0.25
CA ASN A 110 -13.92 4.76 -0.92
C ASN A 110 -12.75 4.67 0.07
N ASP A 111 -12.97 5.17 1.31
CA ASP A 111 -11.99 5.19 2.39
C ASP A 111 -12.74 5.12 3.72
N VAL A 112 -12.42 4.10 4.52
CA VAL A 112 -13.08 3.83 5.81
C VAL A 112 -12.83 4.96 6.82
N SER A 113 -11.73 5.71 6.67
CA SER A 113 -11.44 6.88 7.53
C SER A 113 -12.50 7.99 7.43
N MET A 114 -13.26 8.03 6.31
CA MET A 114 -14.34 8.98 6.09
C MET A 114 -15.67 8.56 6.74
N GLN A 115 -15.73 7.39 7.38
CA GLN A 115 -16.96 6.81 7.94
C GLN A 115 -17.66 7.78 8.91
N GLY A 116 -16.92 8.44 9.79
CA GLY A 116 -17.52 9.37 10.76
C GLY A 116 -18.23 10.55 10.09
N THR A 117 -17.69 11.09 9.00
CA THR A 117 -18.30 12.18 8.23
C THR A 117 -19.56 11.71 7.53
N LEU A 118 -19.49 10.55 6.86
CA LEU A 118 -20.63 9.95 6.18
C LEU A 118 -21.78 9.64 7.16
N VAL A 119 -21.48 9.02 8.28
CA VAL A 119 -22.48 8.66 9.30
C VAL A 119 -23.17 9.91 9.90
N THR A 120 -22.39 10.97 10.12
CA THR A 120 -22.97 12.25 10.60
C THR A 120 -23.94 12.82 9.57
N TYR A 121 -23.62 12.75 8.30
CA TYR A 121 -24.50 13.16 7.22
C TYR A 121 -25.75 12.27 7.14
N LEU A 122 -25.58 10.95 7.14
CA LEU A 122 -26.70 10.00 7.05
C LEU A 122 -27.70 10.18 8.19
N LYS A 123 -27.23 10.42 9.41
CA LYS A 123 -28.10 10.73 10.57
C LYS A 123 -28.88 12.03 10.46
N SER A 124 -28.50 12.93 9.55
CA SER A 124 -29.21 14.18 9.30
C SER A 124 -30.31 14.07 8.26
N ILE A 125 -30.40 12.96 7.54
CA ILE A 125 -31.40 12.74 6.48
C ILE A 125 -32.72 12.29 7.12
N ASP A 126 -33.80 13.01 6.80
CA ASP A 126 -35.15 12.67 7.22
C ASP A 126 -35.61 11.38 6.50
N GLY A 127 -36.17 10.43 7.26
CA GLY A 127 -36.55 9.11 6.78
C GLY A 127 -35.57 8.00 7.13
N ILE A 128 -34.44 8.34 7.77
CA ILE A 128 -33.46 7.38 8.28
C ILE A 128 -33.69 7.16 9.78
N ARG A 129 -34.09 5.94 10.13
CA ARG A 129 -34.34 5.54 11.52
C ARG A 129 -33.08 5.22 12.28
N GLU A 130 -32.17 4.49 11.65
CA GLU A 130 -30.97 3.96 12.31
C GLU A 130 -29.84 3.85 11.31
N VAL A 131 -28.61 4.23 11.76
CA VAL A 131 -27.39 4.03 11.01
C VAL A 131 -26.50 3.08 11.82
N LYS A 132 -26.31 1.86 11.32
CA LYS A 132 -25.40 0.88 11.88
C LYS A 132 -24.03 1.00 11.21
N GLN A 133 -23.01 1.08 12.03
CA GLN A 133 -21.62 1.16 11.59
C GLN A 133 -20.75 0.30 12.50
N SER A 134 -19.63 -0.16 11.98
CA SER A 134 -18.60 -0.82 12.78
C SER A 134 -17.46 0.14 13.04
N GLU A 135 -17.66 1.09 13.97
CA GLU A 135 -16.67 2.10 14.33
C GLU A 135 -15.35 1.46 14.81
N MET A 136 -15.45 0.36 15.56
CA MET A 136 -14.28 -0.37 16.03
C MET A 136 -13.46 -0.94 14.85
N VAL A 137 -14.11 -1.51 13.85
CA VAL A 137 -13.42 -2.06 12.67
C VAL A 137 -12.79 -0.95 11.85
N ALA A 138 -13.55 0.14 11.59
CA ALA A 138 -13.05 1.28 10.84
C ALA A 138 -11.80 1.92 11.48
N ASN A 139 -11.87 2.19 12.78
CA ASN A 139 -10.76 2.78 13.53
C ASN A 139 -9.55 1.83 13.55
N THR A 140 -9.77 0.52 13.78
CA THR A 140 -8.69 -0.47 13.79
C THR A 140 -7.99 -0.55 12.44
N LEU A 141 -8.73 -0.57 11.32
CA LEU A 141 -8.15 -0.61 9.97
C LEU A 141 -7.37 0.66 9.66
N THR A 142 -7.91 1.83 10.00
CA THR A 142 -7.23 3.12 9.81
C THR A 142 -5.94 3.21 10.63
N ASP A 143 -5.98 2.81 11.89
CA ASP A 143 -4.81 2.79 12.78
C ASP A 143 -3.74 1.81 12.26
N PHE A 144 -4.17 0.65 11.79
CA PHE A 144 -3.29 -0.37 11.22
C PHE A 144 -2.58 0.11 9.96
N ASN A 145 -3.32 0.75 9.05
CA ASN A 145 -2.77 1.33 7.82
C ASN A 145 -1.74 2.43 8.13
N SER A 146 -2.04 3.31 9.09
CA SER A 146 -1.14 4.36 9.56
C SER A 146 0.13 3.79 10.19
N MET A 147 0.00 2.76 11.04
CA MET A 147 1.12 2.09 11.69
C MET A 147 2.06 1.46 10.65
N ILE A 148 1.53 0.80 9.63
CA ILE A 148 2.32 0.24 8.53
C ILE A 148 3.07 1.35 7.79
N GLY A 149 2.41 2.49 7.54
CA GLY A 149 3.03 3.66 6.92
C GLY A 149 4.24 4.17 7.72
N TYR A 150 4.11 4.33 9.03
CA TYR A 150 5.21 4.79 9.89
C TYR A 150 6.36 3.79 9.98
N ILE A 151 6.06 2.49 10.14
CA ILE A 151 7.08 1.43 10.17
C ILE A 151 7.82 1.40 8.84
N SER A 152 7.09 1.48 7.72
CA SER A 152 7.66 1.50 6.37
C SER A 152 8.60 2.67 6.17
N ALA A 153 8.17 3.88 6.53
CA ALA A 153 9.00 5.08 6.46
C ALA A 153 10.28 4.94 7.30
N GLY A 154 10.18 4.39 8.51
CA GLY A 154 11.33 4.14 9.38
C GLY A 154 12.34 3.17 8.76
N ILE A 155 11.88 2.04 8.23
CA ILE A 155 12.74 1.05 7.58
C ILE A 155 13.39 1.64 6.32
N ILE A 156 12.64 2.37 5.49
CA ILE A 156 13.17 3.03 4.30
C ILE A 156 14.28 4.02 4.67
N LEU A 157 14.09 4.84 5.70
CA LEU A 157 15.10 5.79 6.16
C LEU A 157 16.37 5.08 6.64
N ILE A 158 16.25 3.98 7.38
CA ILE A 158 17.40 3.17 7.82
C ILE A 158 18.15 2.60 6.63
N LEU A 159 17.44 1.98 5.68
CA LEU A 159 18.05 1.40 4.47
C LEU A 159 18.76 2.46 3.62
N LEU A 160 18.18 3.66 3.46
CA LEU A 160 18.79 4.80 2.81
C LEU A 160 20.09 5.24 3.51
N GLY A 161 20.07 5.34 4.83
CA GLY A 161 21.25 5.68 5.64
C GLY A 161 22.38 4.68 5.45
N VAL A 162 22.07 3.38 5.50
CA VAL A 162 23.03 2.30 5.27
C VAL A 162 23.59 2.36 3.85
N ALA A 163 22.75 2.57 2.83
CA ALA A 163 23.18 2.66 1.45
C ALA A 163 24.12 3.84 1.21
N ILE A 164 23.80 5.03 1.76
CA ILE A 164 24.68 6.22 1.69
C ILE A 164 26.02 5.94 2.37
N PHE A 165 26.01 5.31 3.55
CA PHE A 165 27.25 4.95 4.27
C PHE A 165 28.13 4.01 3.45
N LEU A 166 27.54 2.97 2.83
CA LEU A 166 28.29 2.01 2.02
C LEU A 166 28.87 2.65 0.76
N ILE A 167 28.13 3.56 0.10
CA ILE A 167 28.65 4.30 -1.07
C ILE A 167 29.78 5.22 -0.64
N SER A 168 29.62 5.96 0.45
CA SER A 168 30.68 6.83 0.99
C SER A 168 31.94 6.04 1.25
N ASN A 169 31.84 4.87 1.85
CA ASN A 169 32.99 4.02 2.12
C ASN A 169 33.69 3.56 0.83
N THR A 170 32.91 3.13 -0.17
CA THR A 170 33.44 2.70 -1.47
C THR A 170 34.23 3.81 -2.18
N ILE A 171 33.65 5.03 -2.19
CA ILE A 171 34.29 6.18 -2.84
C ILE A 171 35.54 6.64 -2.08
N THR A 172 35.52 6.60 -0.74
CA THR A 172 36.67 6.90 0.08
C THR A 172 37.88 6.00 -0.27
N VAL A 173 37.63 4.68 -0.40
CA VAL A 173 38.63 3.72 -0.83
C VAL A 173 39.13 4.06 -2.25
N GLY A 174 38.21 4.35 -3.19
CA GLY A 174 38.55 4.74 -4.57
C GLY A 174 39.46 5.98 -4.62
N ILE A 175 39.14 7.02 -3.84
CA ILE A 175 39.94 8.24 -3.72
C ILE A 175 41.35 7.91 -3.13
N SER A 176 41.38 7.07 -2.09
CA SER A 176 42.63 6.71 -1.42
C SER A 176 43.59 5.97 -2.37
N VAL A 177 43.09 5.06 -3.19
CA VAL A 177 43.88 4.31 -4.17
C VAL A 177 44.44 5.20 -5.28
N ARG A 178 43.69 6.25 -5.68
CA ARG A 178 44.08 7.17 -6.76
C ARG A 178 44.65 8.50 -6.25
N ARG A 179 45.13 8.54 -5.01
CA ARG A 179 45.56 9.77 -4.36
C ARG A 179 46.76 10.42 -5.08
N GLU A 180 47.70 9.63 -5.59
CA GLU A 180 48.87 10.11 -6.33
C GLU A 180 48.45 10.71 -7.68
N GLU A 181 47.57 10.07 -8.43
CA GLU A 181 47.03 10.58 -9.69
C GLU A 181 46.32 11.92 -9.51
N ILE A 182 45.50 12.04 -8.44
CA ILE A 182 44.83 13.27 -8.06
C ILE A 182 45.82 14.39 -7.73
N GLY A 183 46.89 14.05 -7.02
CA GLY A 183 47.97 14.98 -6.70
C GLY A 183 48.65 15.53 -7.96
N ILE A 184 48.99 14.67 -8.92
CA ILE A 184 49.57 15.06 -10.20
C ILE A 184 48.64 15.96 -10.99
N MET A 185 47.33 15.62 -11.10
CA MET A 185 46.33 16.43 -11.79
C MET A 185 46.23 17.85 -11.20
N LYS A 186 46.28 17.98 -9.88
CA LYS A 186 46.28 19.29 -9.21
C LYS A 186 47.56 20.09 -9.47
N LEU A 187 48.72 19.43 -9.49
CA LEU A 187 50.01 20.08 -9.77
C LEU A 187 50.06 20.69 -11.19
N ILE A 188 49.45 20.05 -12.18
CA ILE A 188 49.33 20.56 -13.55
C ILE A 188 48.19 21.56 -13.76
N GLY A 189 47.45 21.95 -12.68
CA GLY A 189 46.46 23.00 -12.71
C GLY A 189 45.03 22.51 -13.03
N ALA A 190 44.71 21.22 -12.87
CA ALA A 190 43.36 20.71 -13.07
C ALA A 190 42.37 21.33 -12.07
N THR A 191 41.19 21.74 -12.56
CA THR A 191 40.15 22.29 -11.72
C THR A 191 39.54 21.21 -10.81
N ASP A 192 39.10 21.63 -9.64
CA ASP A 192 38.39 20.73 -8.68
C ASP A 192 37.23 19.97 -9.30
N TYR A 193 36.51 20.57 -10.25
CA TYR A 193 35.42 19.93 -10.97
C TYR A 193 35.90 18.76 -11.82
N PHE A 194 37.00 18.96 -12.57
CA PHE A 194 37.59 17.94 -13.43
C PHE A 194 38.09 16.73 -12.61
N VAL A 195 38.68 16.98 -11.47
CA VAL A 195 39.17 15.92 -10.55
C VAL A 195 38.01 15.15 -9.91
N ARG A 196 36.87 15.82 -9.64
CA ARG A 196 35.73 15.21 -8.97
C ARG A 196 34.78 14.45 -9.92
N ALA A 197 34.68 14.87 -11.18
CA ALA A 197 33.74 14.34 -12.16
C ALA A 197 33.81 12.80 -12.31
N PRO A 198 34.96 12.13 -12.44
CA PRO A 198 35.02 10.68 -12.60
C PRO A 198 34.42 9.93 -11.41
N PHE A 199 34.66 10.40 -10.18
CA PHE A 199 34.11 9.76 -8.98
C PHE A 199 32.58 9.92 -8.84
N VAL A 200 32.04 11.04 -9.33
CA VAL A 200 30.58 11.25 -9.37
C VAL A 200 29.94 10.30 -10.38
N VAL A 201 30.53 10.20 -11.58
CA VAL A 201 30.07 9.27 -12.62
C VAL A 201 30.16 7.83 -12.13
N GLU A 202 31.29 7.45 -11.53
CA GLU A 202 31.47 6.13 -10.93
C GLU A 202 30.38 5.83 -9.88
N GLY A 203 30.08 6.79 -9.00
CA GLY A 203 29.00 6.65 -8.01
C GLY A 203 27.61 6.43 -8.63
N ILE A 204 27.29 7.18 -9.69
CA ILE A 204 26.04 7.03 -10.44
C ILE A 204 25.94 5.66 -11.11
N VAL A 205 26.99 5.25 -11.85
CA VAL A 205 27.03 3.96 -12.55
C VAL A 205 26.90 2.79 -11.57
N ILE A 206 27.68 2.84 -10.50
CA ILE A 206 27.61 1.83 -9.45
C ILE A 206 26.22 1.83 -8.77
N GLY A 207 25.60 3.00 -8.59
CA GLY A 207 24.23 3.13 -8.06
C GLY A 207 23.18 2.50 -8.99
N ALA A 208 23.30 2.77 -10.29
CA ALA A 208 22.40 2.22 -11.30
C ALA A 208 22.52 0.69 -11.42
N ILE A 209 23.74 0.16 -11.55
CA ILE A 209 23.98 -1.29 -11.62
C ILE A 209 23.53 -1.97 -10.33
N GLY A 210 23.82 -1.34 -9.18
CA GLY A 210 23.38 -1.81 -7.86
C GLY A 210 21.87 -1.85 -7.68
N ALA A 211 21.10 -1.11 -8.49
CA ALA A 211 19.64 -1.16 -8.49
C ALA A 211 19.09 -2.19 -9.50
N VAL A 212 19.63 -2.24 -10.71
CA VAL A 212 19.11 -3.09 -11.81
C VAL A 212 19.20 -4.58 -11.47
N ILE A 213 20.33 -5.03 -10.94
CA ILE A 213 20.54 -6.46 -10.65
C ILE A 213 19.55 -6.97 -9.59
N PRO A 214 19.42 -6.31 -8.41
CA PRO A 214 18.44 -6.75 -7.41
C PRO A 214 17.01 -6.68 -7.88
N LEU A 215 16.65 -5.67 -8.67
CA LEU A 215 15.30 -5.55 -9.25
C LEU A 215 14.98 -6.72 -10.19
N GLY A 216 15.93 -7.13 -11.03
CA GLY A 216 15.77 -8.29 -11.90
C GLY A 216 15.57 -9.59 -11.10
N ILE A 217 16.37 -9.80 -10.06
CA ILE A 217 16.22 -10.96 -9.16
C ILE A 217 14.85 -10.92 -8.46
N LEU A 218 14.46 -9.77 -7.92
CA LEU A 218 13.20 -9.60 -7.22
C LEU A 218 12.00 -9.81 -8.14
N TYR A 219 12.09 -9.35 -9.41
CA TYR A 219 11.05 -9.56 -10.41
C TYR A 219 10.77 -11.05 -10.62
N VAL A 220 11.82 -11.84 -10.87
CA VAL A 220 11.69 -13.29 -11.08
C VAL A 220 11.19 -13.99 -9.81
N LEU A 221 11.68 -13.57 -8.65
CA LEU A 221 11.27 -14.15 -7.37
C LEU A 221 9.80 -13.85 -7.07
N TYR A 222 9.37 -12.62 -7.24
CA TYR A 222 7.99 -12.20 -7.00
C TYR A 222 7.01 -12.91 -7.94
N GLN A 223 7.35 -12.99 -9.24
CA GLN A 223 6.53 -13.72 -10.22
C GLN A 223 6.34 -15.18 -9.80
N LYS A 224 7.42 -15.85 -9.42
CA LYS A 224 7.36 -17.26 -8.99
C LYS A 224 6.57 -17.46 -7.68
N ILE A 225 6.65 -16.51 -6.76
CA ILE A 225 5.87 -16.56 -5.51
C ILE A 225 4.38 -16.41 -5.79
N VAL A 226 3.99 -15.42 -6.60
CA VAL A 226 2.58 -15.18 -6.96
C VAL A 226 2.00 -16.39 -7.72
N GLU A 227 2.76 -16.93 -8.67
CA GLU A 227 2.37 -18.12 -9.44
C GLU A 227 2.21 -19.36 -8.53
N TYR A 228 3.18 -19.60 -7.64
CA TYR A 228 3.14 -20.73 -6.70
C TYR A 228 1.98 -20.64 -5.70
N ILE A 229 1.67 -19.46 -5.19
CA ILE A 229 0.54 -19.24 -4.28
C ILE A 229 -0.78 -19.43 -5.02
N GLY A 230 -0.89 -18.91 -6.25
CA GLY A 230 -2.07 -19.08 -7.10
C GLY A 230 -2.38 -20.53 -7.40
N ASP A 231 -1.36 -21.33 -7.70
CA ASP A 231 -1.53 -22.74 -8.08
C ASP A 231 -1.83 -23.69 -6.89
N LYS A 232 -1.17 -23.45 -5.75
CA LYS A 232 -1.26 -24.39 -4.61
C LYS A 232 -2.25 -24.00 -3.53
N PHE A 233 -2.59 -22.73 -3.42
CA PHE A 233 -3.43 -22.22 -2.34
C PHE A 233 -4.63 -21.45 -2.89
N ASN A 234 -5.49 -22.15 -3.67
CA ASN A 234 -6.74 -21.58 -4.21
C ASN A 234 -7.62 -20.89 -3.14
N PHE A 235 -7.59 -21.39 -1.90
CA PHE A 235 -8.31 -20.78 -0.79
C PHE A 235 -7.72 -19.43 -0.40
N ILE A 236 -6.38 -19.32 -0.36
CA ILE A 236 -5.69 -18.06 -0.02
C ILE A 236 -5.81 -17.05 -1.18
N SER A 237 -5.72 -17.51 -2.42
CA SER A 237 -5.86 -16.64 -3.59
C SER A 237 -7.27 -16.06 -3.77
N ASN A 238 -8.29 -16.75 -3.26
CA ASN A 238 -9.66 -16.25 -3.25
C ASN A 238 -9.93 -15.26 -2.11
N MET A 239 -9.24 -15.43 -0.97
CA MET A 239 -9.36 -14.51 0.18
C MET A 239 -8.41 -13.31 0.10
N MET A 240 -7.26 -13.46 -0.57
CA MET A 240 -6.20 -12.46 -0.63
C MET A 240 -5.77 -12.26 -2.08
N LYS A 241 -6.17 -11.18 -2.70
CA LYS A 241 -5.72 -10.81 -4.03
C LYS A 241 -4.31 -10.21 -3.95
N PHE A 242 -3.32 -11.00 -4.38
CA PHE A 242 -1.98 -10.45 -4.59
C PHE A 242 -1.98 -9.51 -5.79
N LEU A 243 -1.30 -8.38 -5.62
CA LEU A 243 -1.10 -7.44 -6.71
C LEU A 243 -0.34 -8.11 -7.86
N SER A 244 -0.70 -7.78 -9.09
CA SER A 244 0.02 -8.28 -10.26
C SER A 244 1.47 -7.80 -10.26
N VAL A 245 2.37 -8.59 -10.88
CA VAL A 245 3.78 -8.21 -11.04
C VAL A 245 3.92 -6.82 -11.66
N ASN A 246 3.08 -6.52 -12.66
CA ASN A 246 3.11 -5.24 -13.35
C ASN A 246 2.73 -4.07 -12.44
N GLU A 247 1.74 -4.22 -11.58
CA GLU A 247 1.32 -3.15 -10.65
C GLU A 247 2.42 -2.80 -9.65
N VAL A 248 3.04 -3.82 -9.04
CA VAL A 248 4.11 -3.61 -8.07
C VAL A 248 5.35 -3.01 -8.74
N PHE A 249 5.78 -3.57 -9.87
CA PHE A 249 7.03 -3.18 -10.53
C PHE A 249 6.93 -1.90 -11.33
N HIS A 250 5.74 -1.51 -11.81
CA HIS A 250 5.53 -0.22 -12.45
C HIS A 250 5.96 0.96 -11.57
N THR A 251 5.72 0.87 -10.27
CA THR A 251 6.12 1.90 -9.30
C THR A 251 7.49 1.61 -8.68
N LEU A 252 7.77 0.35 -8.37
CA LEU A 252 9.03 -0.04 -7.72
C LEU A 252 10.26 0.26 -8.59
N VAL A 253 10.22 -0.05 -9.90
CA VAL A 253 11.37 0.13 -10.78
C VAL A 253 11.83 1.57 -10.88
N PRO A 254 10.98 2.56 -11.23
CA PRO A 254 11.42 3.95 -11.27
C PRO A 254 11.87 4.47 -9.91
N VAL A 255 11.19 4.13 -8.83
CA VAL A 255 11.57 4.55 -7.47
C VAL A 255 12.94 3.98 -7.10
N ALA A 256 13.18 2.69 -7.28
CA ALA A 256 14.45 2.06 -6.96
C ALA A 256 15.61 2.57 -7.84
N LEU A 257 15.37 2.88 -9.11
CA LEU A 257 16.37 3.49 -9.99
C LEU A 257 16.71 4.92 -9.55
N VAL A 258 15.70 5.73 -9.25
CA VAL A 258 15.91 7.11 -8.74
C VAL A 258 16.66 7.08 -7.41
N LEU A 259 16.30 6.16 -6.52
CA LEU A 259 17.03 5.97 -5.26
C LEU A 259 18.46 5.50 -5.50
N GLY A 260 18.69 4.49 -6.33
CA GLY A 260 20.01 3.96 -6.63
C GLY A 260 20.95 5.01 -7.22
N VAL A 261 20.50 5.73 -8.25
CA VAL A 261 21.24 6.83 -8.88
C VAL A 261 21.40 8.02 -7.93
N GLY A 262 20.31 8.41 -7.23
CA GLY A 262 20.30 9.53 -6.29
C GLY A 262 21.26 9.33 -5.12
N ILE A 263 21.23 8.15 -4.51
CA ILE A 263 22.13 7.79 -3.41
C ILE A 263 23.58 7.74 -3.94
N GLY A 264 23.80 7.19 -5.15
CA GLY A 264 25.09 7.19 -5.83
C GLY A 264 25.66 8.59 -6.01
N PHE A 265 24.84 9.51 -6.50
CA PHE A 265 25.20 10.91 -6.71
C PHE A 265 25.46 11.65 -5.38
N ILE A 266 24.53 11.57 -4.44
CA ILE A 266 24.63 12.27 -3.14
C ILE A 266 25.80 11.72 -2.32
N GLY A 267 25.93 10.39 -2.22
CA GLY A 267 27.00 9.72 -1.49
C GLY A 267 28.38 10.08 -2.04
N SER A 268 28.55 10.10 -3.38
CA SER A 268 29.81 10.51 -4.00
C SER A 268 30.11 11.98 -3.72
N ARG A 269 29.14 12.87 -3.85
CA ARG A 269 29.34 14.31 -3.64
C ARG A 269 29.71 14.66 -2.19
N ILE A 270 29.06 14.01 -1.22
CA ILE A 270 29.37 14.20 0.21
C ILE A 270 30.79 13.73 0.52
N THR A 271 31.15 12.52 0.05
CA THR A 271 32.44 11.91 0.32
C THR A 271 33.59 12.69 -0.30
N ILE A 272 33.44 13.12 -1.56
CA ILE A 272 34.43 13.92 -2.26
C ILE A 272 34.64 15.25 -1.54
N ARG A 273 33.58 15.94 -1.10
CA ARG A 273 33.71 17.20 -0.34
C ARG A 273 34.50 17.03 0.96
N LYS A 274 34.34 15.87 1.61
CA LYS A 274 35.02 15.59 2.90
C LYS A 274 36.48 15.23 2.73
N HIS A 275 36.89 14.51 1.66
CA HIS A 275 38.21 13.92 1.50
C HIS A 275 39.09 14.66 0.50
N LEU A 276 38.53 15.49 -0.40
CA LEU A 276 39.27 16.34 -1.33
C LEU A 276 39.40 17.81 -0.86
N LYS A 277 39.25 18.04 0.45
CA LYS A 277 39.72 19.31 1.05
C LYS A 277 41.27 19.23 1.16
N VAL A 278 41.95 19.66 0.14
CA VAL A 278 43.36 20.04 0.16
C VAL A 278 43.46 21.45 -0.35
#